data_83f6cf8cb661f8d0359708c2bd51cbbf
#
_entry.id   83f6cf8cb661f8d0359708c2bd51cbbf
#
_cell.length_a   1.000
_cell.length_b   1.000
_cell.length_c   1.000
_cell.angle_alpha   90.00
_cell.angle_beta   90.00
_cell.angle_gamma   90.00
#
_symmetry.space_group_name_H-M   'P 1'
#
loop_
_entity.id
_entity.type
_entity.pdbx_description
1 polymer ?
#
loop_
_entity_poly.entity_id
_entity_poly.type
_entity_poly.pdbx_seq_one_letter_code
_entity_poly.pdbx_strand_id
1 'polypeptide(L)'
;DQQFAQNFAQYYRANIADDALIVVSSDFLHYGEAYGYVPFGDPIQAQIEAYDAKTVKAFSLLDAPAFDEFADAHPHAACGINALRLAAHIYDGQAQTVTQLAYDTSGRRSGDDDMSVSYVALAITGNASPSNANKDADHIHKKGDPMLNESQRATAHDLVKRALAQAVSKGRETPM
;
A
#
# COMPACT_ATOMS: atom_id res chain seq x y z
N ASP A 1 0.47 16.11 -8.38
CA ASP A 1 -0.55 17.02 -8.96
C ASP A 1 -1.92 16.34 -8.87
N GLN A 2 -2.79 16.90 -8.02
CA GLN A 2 -4.14 16.40 -7.74
C GLN A 2 -4.99 16.31 -9.02
N GLN A 3 -4.93 17.32 -9.89
CA GLN A 3 -5.69 17.32 -11.14
C GLN A 3 -5.32 16.15 -12.05
N PHE A 4 -4.02 15.79 -12.10
CA PHE A 4 -3.59 14.63 -12.85
C PHE A 4 -4.18 13.34 -12.25
N ALA A 5 -4.16 13.19 -10.91
CA ALA A 5 -4.71 12.01 -10.24
C ALA A 5 -6.20 11.85 -10.51
N GLN A 6 -6.97 12.94 -10.45
CA GLN A 6 -8.41 12.95 -10.78
C GLN A 6 -8.68 12.52 -12.23
N ASN A 7 -7.97 13.12 -13.18
CA ASN A 7 -8.11 12.81 -14.60
C ASN A 7 -7.74 11.36 -14.90
N PHE A 8 -6.66 10.89 -14.29
CA PHE A 8 -6.22 9.50 -14.44
C PHE A 8 -7.25 8.52 -13.86
N ALA A 9 -7.76 8.78 -12.67
CA ALA A 9 -8.78 7.94 -12.05
C ALA A 9 -10.06 7.88 -12.87
N GLN A 10 -10.50 9.02 -13.44
CA GLN A 10 -11.63 9.06 -14.35
C GLN A 10 -11.40 8.23 -15.61
N TYR A 11 -10.23 8.38 -16.23
CA TYR A 11 -9.84 7.57 -17.38
C TYR A 11 -9.80 6.09 -17.05
N TYR A 12 -9.19 5.73 -15.91
CA TYR A 12 -9.08 4.35 -15.44
C TYR A 12 -10.47 3.70 -15.33
N ARG A 13 -11.39 4.34 -14.60
CA ARG A 13 -12.75 3.82 -14.38
C ARG A 13 -13.57 3.71 -15.67
N ALA A 14 -13.27 4.53 -16.67
CA ALA A 14 -13.99 4.51 -17.95
C ALA A 14 -13.45 3.49 -18.96
N ASN A 15 -12.17 3.10 -18.85
CA ASN A 15 -11.47 2.37 -19.92
C ASN A 15 -10.80 1.08 -19.48
N ILE A 16 -10.60 0.87 -18.19
CA ILE A 16 -9.94 -0.34 -17.67
C ILE A 16 -11.00 -1.31 -17.14
N ALA A 17 -10.81 -2.58 -17.42
CA ALA A 17 -11.75 -3.63 -17.02
C ALA A 17 -11.84 -3.76 -15.48
N ASP A 18 -13.04 -4.08 -14.98
CA ASP A 18 -13.32 -4.20 -13.55
C ASP A 18 -12.53 -5.35 -12.86
N ASP A 19 -12.03 -6.30 -13.63
CA ASP A 19 -11.21 -7.42 -13.17
C ASP A 19 -9.70 -7.14 -13.21
N ALA A 20 -9.30 -5.92 -13.56
CA ALA A 20 -7.89 -5.54 -13.58
C ALA A 20 -7.32 -5.44 -12.15
N LEU A 21 -6.18 -6.10 -11.92
CA LEU A 21 -5.44 -5.97 -10.68
C LEU A 21 -4.56 -4.71 -10.71
N ILE A 22 -4.76 -3.82 -9.73
CA ILE A 22 -3.85 -2.68 -9.50
C ILE A 22 -2.78 -3.10 -8.50
N VAL A 23 -1.52 -2.93 -8.88
CA VAL A 23 -0.37 -3.12 -7.99
C VAL A 23 0.34 -1.78 -7.81
N VAL A 24 0.36 -1.27 -6.58
CA VAL A 24 1.13 -0.08 -6.19
C VAL A 24 2.41 -0.53 -5.52
N SER A 25 3.55 -0.17 -6.09
CA SER A 25 4.88 -0.46 -5.51
C SER A 25 5.45 0.80 -4.90
N SER A 26 5.68 0.78 -3.59
CA SER A 26 6.23 1.90 -2.82
C SER A 26 6.84 1.39 -1.52
N ASP A 27 7.98 1.93 -1.15
CA ASP A 27 8.41 1.88 0.24
C ASP A 27 7.70 2.99 1.02
N PHE A 28 7.55 2.80 2.33
CA PHE A 28 7.01 3.83 3.22
C PHE A 28 8.15 4.74 3.71
N LEU A 29 8.17 5.12 4.97
CA LEU A 29 9.15 6.08 5.48
C LEU A 29 10.59 5.64 5.23
N HIS A 30 11.42 6.57 4.78
CA HIS A 30 12.88 6.47 4.74
C HIS A 30 13.45 7.36 5.84
N TYR A 31 13.96 6.75 6.91
CA TYR A 31 14.54 7.42 8.08
C TYR A 31 16.06 7.33 8.03
N GLY A 32 16.74 8.39 8.38
CA GLY A 32 18.19 8.45 8.58
C GLY A 32 18.87 9.61 7.86
N GLU A 33 20.10 9.92 8.26
CA GLU A 33 20.88 11.01 7.67
C GLU A 33 21.11 10.82 6.16
N ALA A 34 21.30 9.58 5.72
CA ALA A 34 21.48 9.24 4.30
C ALA A 34 20.25 9.62 3.45
N TYR A 35 19.07 9.74 4.06
CA TYR A 35 17.84 10.18 3.40
C TYR A 35 17.50 11.65 3.69
N GLY A 36 18.31 12.33 4.51
CA GLY A 36 18.07 13.70 4.93
C GLY A 36 16.82 13.86 5.81
N TYR A 37 16.38 12.78 6.49
CA TYR A 37 15.16 12.81 7.29
C TYR A 37 15.35 12.10 8.63
N VAL A 38 15.57 12.88 9.70
CA VAL A 38 15.81 12.39 11.08
C VAL A 38 14.91 13.16 12.06
N PRO A 39 13.56 13.02 11.95
CA PRO A 39 12.63 13.78 12.78
C PRO A 39 12.40 13.17 14.17
N PHE A 40 12.91 11.97 14.44
CA PHE A 40 12.63 11.19 15.64
C PHE A 40 13.87 11.01 16.51
N GLY A 41 13.63 10.97 17.83
CA GLY A 41 14.58 10.47 18.82
C GLY A 41 14.16 9.07 19.33
N ASP A 42 14.87 8.58 20.33
CA ASP A 42 14.55 7.27 20.93
C ASP A 42 13.12 7.20 21.54
N PRO A 43 12.43 6.08 21.45
CA PRO A 43 12.78 4.87 20.68
C PRO A 43 12.41 5.00 19.20
N ILE A 44 13.45 5.03 18.34
CA ILE A 44 13.32 5.35 16.90
C ILE A 44 12.34 4.42 16.18
N GLN A 45 12.48 3.10 16.33
CA GLN A 45 11.63 2.14 15.63
C GLN A 45 10.13 2.27 15.98
N ALA A 46 9.82 2.57 17.23
CA ALA A 46 8.43 2.79 17.65
C ALA A 46 7.85 4.08 17.04
N GLN A 47 8.67 5.11 16.88
CA GLN A 47 8.23 6.36 16.26
C GLN A 47 8.05 6.23 14.75
N ILE A 48 8.93 5.48 14.08
CA ILE A 48 8.76 5.11 12.66
C ILE A 48 7.43 4.36 12.48
N GLU A 49 7.18 3.32 13.28
CA GLU A 49 5.93 2.55 13.21
C GLU A 49 4.70 3.41 13.44
N ALA A 50 4.75 4.30 14.42
CA ALA A 50 3.65 5.22 14.70
C ALA A 50 3.41 6.22 13.55
N TYR A 51 4.46 6.65 12.86
CA TYR A 51 4.36 7.51 11.68
C TYR A 51 3.74 6.75 10.50
N ASP A 52 4.22 5.56 10.20
CA ASP A 52 3.70 4.72 9.12
C ASP A 52 2.23 4.32 9.37
N ALA A 53 1.86 4.06 10.63
CA ALA A 53 0.47 3.79 10.99
C ALA A 53 -0.48 4.97 10.67
N LYS A 54 -0.01 6.22 10.76
CA LYS A 54 -0.79 7.39 10.31
C LYS A 54 -0.97 7.39 8.80
N THR A 55 0.08 7.04 8.05
CA THR A 55 0.04 6.94 6.59
C THR A 55 -0.93 5.85 6.14
N VAL A 56 -0.83 4.65 6.75
CA VAL A 56 -1.77 3.55 6.49
C VAL A 56 -3.20 3.95 6.82
N LYS A 57 -3.41 4.60 7.97
CA LYS A 57 -4.75 5.07 8.37
C LYS A 57 -5.33 6.08 7.38
N ALA A 58 -4.54 7.07 6.95
CA ALA A 58 -4.98 8.07 5.99
C ALA A 58 -5.33 7.43 4.65
N PHE A 59 -4.49 6.54 4.14
CA PHE A 59 -4.74 5.82 2.90
C PHE A 59 -5.96 4.88 2.99
N SER A 60 -6.17 4.25 4.15
CA SER A 60 -7.25 3.27 4.34
C SER A 60 -8.65 3.88 4.32
N LEU A 61 -8.78 5.19 4.44
CA LEU A 61 -10.06 5.88 4.28
C LEU A 61 -10.54 5.87 2.83
N LEU A 62 -9.62 5.74 1.85
CA LEU A 62 -9.87 5.85 0.41
C LEU A 62 -10.72 7.10 0.07
N ASP A 63 -10.48 8.17 0.81
CA ASP A 63 -10.99 9.51 0.61
C ASP A 63 -9.89 10.32 -0.10
N ALA A 64 -10.06 10.54 -1.40
CA ALA A 64 -9.01 11.16 -2.21
C ALA A 64 -8.67 12.58 -1.77
N PRO A 65 -9.63 13.49 -1.52
CA PRO A 65 -9.34 14.82 -0.98
C PRO A 65 -8.56 14.77 0.33
N ALA A 66 -8.99 13.94 1.29
CA ALA A 66 -8.32 13.82 2.58
C ALA A 66 -6.90 13.24 2.45
N PHE A 67 -6.71 12.28 1.54
CA PHE A 67 -5.39 11.73 1.26
C PHE A 67 -4.48 12.73 0.53
N ASP A 68 -5.02 13.56 -0.34
CA ASP A 68 -4.26 14.64 -0.99
C ASP A 68 -3.70 15.63 0.05
N GLU A 69 -4.53 16.07 1.00
CA GLU A 69 -4.10 16.94 2.10
C GLU A 69 -3.03 16.26 2.98
N PHE A 70 -3.24 14.99 3.31
CA PHE A 70 -2.25 14.21 4.06
C PHE A 70 -0.92 14.11 3.32
N ALA A 71 -0.95 13.76 2.03
CA ALA A 71 0.25 13.57 1.21
C ALA A 71 1.05 14.87 1.02
N ASP A 72 0.36 16.01 0.89
CA ASP A 72 0.99 17.32 0.77
C ASP A 72 1.64 17.75 2.11
N ALA A 73 1.02 17.41 3.24
CA ALA A 73 1.55 17.69 4.58
C ALA A 73 2.69 16.73 5.00
N HIS A 74 2.78 15.54 4.38
CA HIS A 74 3.71 14.48 4.77
C HIS A 74 4.52 13.94 3.57
N PRO A 75 5.37 14.76 2.93
CA PRO A 75 6.08 14.37 1.69
C PRO A 75 7.06 13.19 1.88
N HIS A 76 7.45 12.89 3.12
CA HIS A 76 8.33 11.77 3.45
C HIS A 76 7.58 10.48 3.83
N ALA A 77 6.25 10.47 3.78
CA ALA A 77 5.45 9.33 4.22
C ALA A 77 5.67 8.05 3.38
N ALA A 78 5.96 8.21 2.09
CA ALA A 78 6.26 7.10 1.19
C ALA A 78 7.01 7.61 -0.04
N CYS A 79 7.95 6.83 -0.56
CA CYS A 79 8.65 7.21 -1.82
C CYS A 79 7.68 7.22 -3.00
N GLY A 80 6.68 6.35 -3.00
CA GLY A 80 5.60 6.28 -3.98
C GLY A 80 4.32 7.01 -3.56
N ILE A 81 4.40 8.09 -2.79
CA ILE A 81 3.23 8.82 -2.29
C ILE A 81 2.25 9.22 -3.40
N ASN A 82 2.76 9.56 -4.59
CA ASN A 82 1.93 9.89 -5.75
C ASN A 82 1.23 8.66 -6.34
N ALA A 83 1.82 7.47 -6.25
CA ALA A 83 1.17 6.23 -6.66
C ALA A 83 0.05 5.84 -5.69
N LEU A 84 0.25 6.05 -4.38
CA LEU A 84 -0.81 5.91 -3.37
C LEU A 84 -1.93 6.93 -3.62
N ARG A 85 -1.60 8.17 -3.96
CA ARG A 85 -2.57 9.22 -4.35
C ARG A 85 -3.43 8.76 -5.54
N LEU A 86 -2.81 8.24 -6.60
CA LEU A 86 -3.55 7.70 -7.75
C LEU A 86 -4.51 6.58 -7.33
N ALA A 87 -4.05 5.64 -6.50
CA ALA A 87 -4.91 4.58 -5.99
C ALA A 87 -6.07 5.12 -5.15
N ALA A 88 -5.82 6.08 -4.25
CA ALA A 88 -6.87 6.72 -3.48
C ALA A 88 -7.93 7.35 -4.39
N HIS A 89 -7.52 8.07 -5.45
CA HIS A 89 -8.46 8.64 -6.43
C HIS A 89 -9.21 7.60 -7.25
N ILE A 90 -8.58 6.45 -7.59
CA ILE A 90 -9.26 5.38 -8.33
C ILE A 90 -10.38 4.78 -7.49
N TYR A 91 -10.14 4.58 -6.19
CA TYR A 91 -11.09 3.93 -5.29
C TYR A 91 -11.99 4.90 -4.53
N ASP A 92 -11.83 6.21 -4.73
CA ASP A 92 -12.64 7.25 -4.07
C ASP A 92 -14.13 7.04 -4.28
N GLY A 93 -14.90 7.10 -3.20
CA GLY A 93 -16.34 6.89 -3.21
C GLY A 93 -16.78 5.43 -3.47
N GLN A 94 -15.88 4.48 -3.56
CA GLN A 94 -16.21 3.07 -3.73
C GLN A 94 -16.25 2.34 -2.39
N ALA A 95 -17.13 1.33 -2.26
CA ALA A 95 -17.23 0.50 -1.05
C ALA A 95 -16.09 -0.52 -1.01
N GLN A 96 -14.91 -0.06 -0.64
CA GLN A 96 -13.69 -0.88 -0.53
C GLN A 96 -13.22 -0.98 0.91
N THR A 97 -12.44 -2.01 1.20
CA THR A 97 -11.78 -2.19 2.49
C THR A 97 -10.28 -2.34 2.27
N VAL A 98 -9.49 -1.57 3.03
CA VAL A 98 -8.03 -1.71 3.05
C VAL A 98 -7.64 -2.54 4.26
N THR A 99 -6.89 -3.61 4.02
CA THR A 99 -6.40 -4.51 5.08
C THR A 99 -4.88 -4.50 5.06
N GLN A 100 -4.26 -4.19 6.20
CA GLN A 100 -2.82 -4.35 6.36
C GLN A 100 -2.49 -5.84 6.56
N LEU A 101 -1.70 -6.40 5.65
CA LEU A 101 -1.28 -7.81 5.65
C LEU A 101 0.03 -8.02 6.40
N ALA A 102 0.97 -7.08 6.27
CA ALA A 102 2.28 -7.14 6.90
C ALA A 102 2.88 -5.74 7.08
N TYR A 103 3.78 -5.63 8.05
CA TYR A 103 4.62 -4.47 8.31
C TYR A 103 5.99 -4.93 8.80
N ASP A 104 7.05 -4.30 8.31
CA ASP A 104 8.41 -4.49 8.80
C ASP A 104 9.29 -3.29 8.44
N THR A 105 10.47 -3.20 9.05
CA THR A 105 11.46 -2.18 8.73
C THR A 105 12.83 -2.80 8.51
N SER A 106 13.68 -2.16 7.70
CA SER A 106 15.07 -2.60 7.53
C SER A 106 15.85 -2.47 8.85
N GLY A 107 15.59 -1.43 9.64
CA GLY A 107 16.22 -1.22 10.94
C GLY A 107 15.94 -2.35 11.93
N ARG A 108 14.69 -2.83 12.04
CA ARG A 108 14.36 -4.01 12.86
C ARG A 108 15.13 -5.26 12.43
N ARG A 109 15.30 -5.45 11.13
CA ARG A 109 15.97 -6.63 10.59
C ARG A 109 17.48 -6.61 10.76
N SER A 110 18.08 -5.42 10.63
CA SER A 110 19.53 -5.24 10.74
C SER A 110 20.00 -4.98 12.17
N GLY A 111 19.09 -4.49 13.04
CA GLY A 111 19.44 -3.94 14.35
C GLY A 111 20.10 -2.57 14.25
N ASP A 112 19.91 -1.86 13.13
CA ASP A 112 20.46 -0.53 12.85
C ASP A 112 19.33 0.50 12.96
N ASP A 113 19.42 1.37 13.95
CA ASP A 113 18.46 2.44 14.18
C ASP A 113 18.86 3.75 13.50
N ASP A 114 20.09 3.87 12.99
CA ASP A 114 20.58 5.09 12.33
C ASP A 114 20.00 5.23 10.92
N MET A 115 19.62 4.10 10.29
CA MET A 115 19.03 4.07 8.96
C MET A 115 17.94 2.99 8.88
N SER A 116 16.73 3.40 8.49
CA SER A 116 15.61 2.47 8.38
C SER A 116 14.68 2.85 7.24
N VAL A 117 14.25 1.84 6.47
CA VAL A 117 13.19 1.93 5.47
C VAL A 117 12.03 1.06 5.90
N SER A 118 10.81 1.56 5.78
CA SER A 118 9.61 0.84 6.16
C SER A 118 8.95 0.16 4.97
N TYR A 119 8.41 -1.03 5.21
CA TYR A 119 7.70 -1.85 4.22
C TYR A 119 6.33 -2.21 4.75
N VAL A 120 5.30 -1.91 3.97
CA VAL A 120 3.91 -2.22 4.30
C VAL A 120 3.28 -2.99 3.16
N ALA A 121 2.59 -4.08 3.47
CA ALA A 121 1.75 -4.77 2.51
C ALA A 121 0.28 -4.49 2.82
N LEU A 122 -0.43 -3.91 1.87
CA LEU A 122 -1.85 -3.60 1.96
C LEU A 122 -2.62 -4.37 0.88
N ALA A 123 -3.80 -4.85 1.21
CA ALA A 123 -4.78 -5.36 0.25
C ALA A 123 -5.99 -4.43 0.23
N ILE A 124 -6.40 -4.00 -0.97
CA ILE A 124 -7.65 -3.29 -1.19
C ILE A 124 -8.63 -4.30 -1.75
N THR A 125 -9.73 -4.51 -1.06
CA THR A 125 -10.77 -5.46 -1.46
C THR A 125 -12.12 -4.76 -1.48
N GLY A 126 -12.90 -4.96 -2.54
CA GLY A 126 -14.23 -4.39 -2.69
C GLY A 126 -15.30 -5.43 -2.43
N ASN A 127 -16.50 -4.96 -2.08
CA ASN A 127 -17.68 -5.77 -2.22
C ASN A 127 -17.93 -5.91 -3.72
N ALA A 128 -17.63 -7.09 -4.28
CA ALA A 128 -18.00 -7.41 -5.65
C ALA A 128 -19.50 -7.16 -5.81
N SER A 129 -19.87 -6.06 -6.48
CA SER A 129 -21.22 -5.90 -6.95
C SER A 129 -21.44 -7.01 -7.99
N PRO A 130 -22.47 -7.82 -7.92
CA PRO A 130 -22.72 -8.88 -8.90
C PRO A 130 -23.25 -8.23 -10.20
N SER A 131 -22.40 -7.52 -10.93
CA SER A 131 -22.70 -7.06 -12.27
C SER A 131 -22.13 -8.03 -13.26
N ASN A 132 -23.00 -8.92 -13.79
CA ASN A 132 -22.78 -9.78 -14.95
C ASN A 132 -21.62 -10.78 -14.90
N ALA A 133 -21.49 -11.55 -13.83
CA ALA A 133 -20.76 -12.81 -13.88
C ALA A 133 -21.52 -13.77 -14.80
N ASN A 134 -20.84 -14.14 -15.85
CA ASN A 134 -21.21 -15.14 -16.85
C ASN A 134 -21.88 -16.36 -16.21
N LYS A 135 -22.99 -16.85 -16.79
CA LYS A 135 -23.91 -17.88 -16.26
C LYS A 135 -23.32 -19.30 -16.20
N ASP A 136 -22.00 -19.48 -16.23
CA ASP A 136 -21.37 -20.79 -16.30
C ASP A 136 -20.35 -21.09 -15.17
N ALA A 137 -20.47 -20.47 -13.99
CA ALA A 137 -19.68 -20.86 -12.83
C ALA A 137 -20.59 -21.24 -11.66
N ASP A 138 -21.05 -22.48 -11.67
CA ASP A 138 -21.75 -23.14 -10.56
C ASP A 138 -20.75 -23.47 -9.43
N HIS A 139 -20.25 -22.45 -8.73
CA HIS A 139 -19.55 -22.60 -7.46
C HIS A 139 -20.06 -21.57 -6.43
N ILE A 140 -20.93 -22.09 -5.61
CA ILE A 140 -21.58 -21.47 -4.47
C ILE A 140 -20.52 -20.97 -3.46
N HIS A 141 -20.24 -19.67 -3.41
CA HIS A 141 -19.58 -19.06 -2.27
C HIS A 141 -20.60 -18.83 -1.14
N LYS A 142 -20.44 -19.56 -0.04
CA LYS A 142 -21.23 -19.37 1.18
C LYS A 142 -20.92 -18.00 1.79
N LYS A 143 -21.98 -17.30 2.21
CA LYS A 143 -21.95 -16.03 2.94
C LYS A 143 -21.04 -16.18 4.17
N GLY A 144 -19.86 -15.49 4.13
CA GLY A 144 -18.86 -15.55 5.21
C GLY A 144 -17.45 -15.96 4.78
N ASP A 145 -17.25 -16.37 3.52
CA ASP A 145 -15.91 -16.70 3.04
C ASP A 145 -15.10 -15.43 2.73
N PRO A 146 -13.87 -15.34 3.23
CA PRO A 146 -12.98 -14.26 2.87
C PRO A 146 -12.68 -14.32 1.37
N MET A 147 -12.66 -13.16 0.71
CA MET A 147 -12.59 -12.96 -0.75
C MET A 147 -11.42 -13.65 -1.47
N LEU A 148 -10.45 -14.16 -0.76
CA LEU A 148 -9.36 -14.97 -1.30
C LEU A 148 -9.49 -16.40 -0.73
N ASN A 149 -9.48 -17.40 -1.60
CA ASN A 149 -9.37 -18.79 -1.17
C ASN A 149 -7.95 -19.04 -0.60
N GLU A 150 -7.77 -20.18 0.07
CA GLU A 150 -6.52 -20.51 0.78
C GLU A 150 -5.30 -20.54 -0.18
N SER A 151 -5.47 -21.00 -1.40
CA SER A 151 -4.44 -20.99 -2.46
C SER A 151 -4.09 -19.56 -2.89
N GLN A 152 -5.08 -18.69 -3.07
CA GLN A 152 -4.86 -17.29 -3.43
C GLN A 152 -4.19 -16.50 -2.31
N ARG A 153 -4.53 -16.79 -1.04
CA ARG A 153 -3.86 -16.22 0.12
C ARG A 153 -2.41 -16.66 0.21
N ALA A 154 -2.14 -17.96 0.01
CA ALA A 154 -0.78 -18.50 -0.01
C ALA A 154 0.04 -17.83 -1.13
N THR A 155 -0.54 -17.65 -2.32
CA THR A 155 0.10 -16.96 -3.45
C THR A 155 0.37 -15.49 -3.15
N ALA A 156 -0.61 -14.77 -2.61
CA ALA A 156 -0.44 -13.36 -2.21
C ALA A 156 0.63 -13.21 -1.13
N HIS A 157 0.63 -14.09 -0.13
CA HIS A 157 1.62 -14.11 0.94
C HIS A 157 3.04 -14.44 0.42
N ASP A 158 3.17 -15.36 -0.54
CA ASP A 158 4.45 -15.68 -1.17
C ASP A 158 4.97 -14.52 -2.04
N LEU A 159 4.08 -13.85 -2.80
CA LEU A 159 4.43 -12.64 -3.56
C LEU A 159 4.93 -11.52 -2.64
N VAL A 160 4.25 -11.26 -1.52
CA VAL A 160 4.67 -10.26 -0.54
C VAL A 160 6.02 -10.62 0.06
N LYS A 161 6.24 -11.89 0.45
CA LYS A 161 7.54 -12.36 0.97
C LYS A 161 8.66 -12.19 -0.04
N ARG A 162 8.42 -12.49 -1.31
CA ARG A 162 9.42 -12.32 -2.39
C ARG A 162 9.72 -10.85 -2.63
N ALA A 163 8.70 -9.99 -2.66
CA ALA A 163 8.87 -8.55 -2.82
C ALA A 163 9.70 -7.94 -1.67
N LEU A 164 9.38 -8.31 -0.42
CA LEU A 164 10.14 -7.89 0.75
C LEU A 164 11.59 -8.42 0.72
N ALA A 165 11.79 -9.70 0.37
CA ALA A 165 13.13 -10.28 0.26
C ALA A 165 13.96 -9.59 -0.84
N GLN A 166 13.35 -9.22 -1.95
CA GLN A 166 14.01 -8.54 -3.06
C GLN A 166 14.36 -7.08 -2.73
N ALA A 167 13.48 -6.37 -2.01
CA ALA A 167 13.75 -5.02 -1.52
C ALA A 167 14.95 -5.02 -0.54
N VAL A 168 14.98 -5.98 0.39
CA VAL A 168 16.09 -6.13 1.35
C VAL A 168 17.42 -6.49 0.66
N SER A 169 17.40 -7.31 -0.41
CA SER A 169 18.63 -7.65 -1.14
C SER A 169 19.20 -6.48 -1.92
N LYS A 170 18.34 -5.67 -2.55
CA LYS A 170 18.76 -4.46 -3.29
C LYS A 170 19.31 -3.37 -2.38
N GLY A 171 18.79 -3.22 -1.16
CA GLY A 171 19.32 -2.27 -0.17
C GLY A 171 20.74 -2.60 0.31
N ARG A 172 21.24 -3.82 0.07
CA ARG A 172 22.62 -4.22 0.39
C ARG A 172 23.65 -3.98 -0.73
N GLU A 173 23.19 -3.69 -1.95
CA GLU A 173 24.04 -3.55 -3.13
C GLU A 173 24.32 -2.10 -3.51
N THR A 174 23.92 -1.10 -2.72
CA THR A 174 24.27 0.30 -2.97
C THR A 174 25.71 0.52 -2.46
N PRO A 175 26.73 0.62 -3.34
CA PRO A 175 28.09 0.95 -2.90
C PRO A 175 28.12 2.40 -2.40
N MET A 176 28.89 2.60 -1.33
CA MET A 176 29.31 3.93 -0.86
C MET A 176 30.03 4.72 -1.97
#